data_b82724afd2c0f67d6ce89f80971d249f
#
_entry.id   b82724afd2c0f67d6ce89f80971d249f
#
_cell.length_a   1.000
_cell.length_b   1.000
_cell.length_c   1.000
_cell.angle_alpha   90.00
_cell.angle_beta   90.00
_cell.angle_gamma   90.00
#
_symmetry.space_group_name_H-M   'P 1'
#
loop_
_entity.id
_entity.type
_entity.pdbx_description
1 polymer ?
#
loop_
_entity_poly.entity_id
_entity_poly.type
_entity_poly.pdbx_seq_one_letter_code
_entity_poly.pdbx_strand_id
1 'polypeptide(L)'
;EKLYLSHEKSSYSAPARTALLHIEQAQVEGVKTAVAVFDSRTDKKDADFVEERRVRTAQTKEDTAQAILNVLAESKLGSMPSTQLRAEVMKEMGCSEGTYNRAYSSLVKSGEVTKKNIRQRDGRSQWHSFLYCSRTNDKVPN
;
A
#
# COMPACT_ATOMS: atom_id res chain seq x y z
N GLU A 1 -5.04 -6.42 -16.09
CA GLU A 1 -5.77 -6.72 -14.83
C GLU A 1 -6.36 -8.13 -14.95
N LYS A 2 -6.19 -8.96 -13.88
CA LYS A 2 -6.76 -10.32 -13.84
C LYS A 2 -8.13 -10.28 -13.16
N LEU A 3 -9.09 -10.89 -13.80
CA LEU A 3 -10.44 -11.05 -13.31
C LEU A 3 -10.74 -12.54 -13.07
N TYR A 4 -11.74 -12.82 -12.26
CA TYR A 4 -12.27 -14.17 -12.09
C TYR A 4 -13.81 -14.15 -12.09
N LEU A 5 -14.40 -15.22 -12.63
CA LEU A 5 -15.82 -15.46 -12.60
C LEU A 5 -16.09 -16.76 -11.86
N SER A 6 -16.54 -16.65 -10.61
CA SER A 6 -16.84 -17.78 -9.73
C SER A 6 -18.34 -18.13 -9.77
N HIS A 7 -18.65 -19.42 -9.83
CA HIS A 7 -20.00 -19.93 -9.72
C HIS A 7 -20.24 -20.44 -8.30
N GLU A 8 -20.76 -19.56 -7.43
CA GLU A 8 -20.90 -19.85 -6.00
C GLU A 8 -22.20 -20.62 -5.66
N LYS A 9 -23.26 -20.42 -6.41
CA LYS A 9 -24.56 -20.99 -6.07
C LYS A 9 -25.37 -21.35 -7.33
N SER A 10 -25.90 -22.58 -7.36
CA SER A 10 -26.83 -23.04 -8.37
C SER A 10 -27.87 -23.93 -7.73
N SER A 11 -29.13 -23.76 -8.13
CA SER A 11 -30.24 -24.61 -7.68
C SER A 11 -30.39 -25.88 -8.54
N TYR A 12 -29.74 -25.95 -9.72
CA TYR A 12 -29.99 -26.96 -10.72
C TYR A 12 -28.75 -27.74 -11.20
N SER A 13 -27.55 -27.28 -10.85
CA SER A 13 -26.30 -27.92 -11.27
C SER A 13 -25.22 -27.82 -10.21
N ALA A 14 -24.24 -28.73 -10.27
CA ALA A 14 -23.04 -28.64 -9.49
C ALA A 14 -22.29 -27.33 -9.83
N PRO A 15 -21.65 -26.66 -8.83
CA PRO A 15 -20.89 -25.46 -9.07
C PRO A 15 -19.78 -25.69 -10.11
N ALA A 16 -19.72 -24.84 -11.13
CA ALA A 16 -18.67 -24.89 -12.12
C ALA A 16 -17.34 -24.42 -11.56
N ARG A 17 -16.23 -24.81 -12.20
CA ARG A 17 -14.90 -24.29 -11.89
C ARG A 17 -14.84 -22.81 -12.24
N THR A 18 -14.15 -22.03 -11.40
CA THR A 18 -13.94 -20.60 -11.59
C THR A 18 -13.15 -20.32 -12.87
N ALA A 19 -13.65 -19.46 -13.72
CA ALA A 19 -12.96 -18.99 -14.91
C ALA A 19 -12.02 -17.82 -14.55
N LEU A 20 -10.79 -17.86 -15.03
CA LEU A 20 -9.84 -16.77 -14.98
C LEU A 20 -9.84 -16.03 -16.31
N LEU A 21 -9.85 -14.73 -16.25
CA LEU A 21 -9.97 -13.82 -17.38
C LEU A 21 -8.93 -12.69 -17.24
N HIS A 22 -8.56 -12.10 -18.36
CA HIS A 22 -7.86 -10.82 -18.35
C HIS A 22 -8.51 -9.84 -19.32
N ILE A 23 -8.23 -8.55 -19.15
CA ILE A 23 -8.75 -7.52 -20.04
C ILE A 23 -7.69 -7.14 -21.05
N GLU A 24 -8.04 -7.22 -22.32
CA GLU A 24 -7.25 -6.71 -23.43
C GLU A 24 -7.93 -5.53 -24.09
N GLN A 25 -7.12 -4.65 -24.68
CA GLN A 25 -7.64 -3.62 -25.58
C GLN A 25 -7.88 -4.22 -26.96
N ALA A 26 -9.09 -4.10 -27.46
CA ALA A 26 -9.46 -4.49 -28.80
C ALA A 26 -10.01 -3.28 -29.59
N GLN A 27 -9.93 -3.36 -30.90
CA GLN A 27 -10.55 -2.39 -31.80
C GLN A 27 -11.68 -3.10 -32.56
N VAL A 28 -12.90 -2.69 -32.29
CA VAL A 28 -14.10 -3.22 -32.97
C VAL A 28 -14.72 -2.08 -33.76
N GLU A 29 -14.85 -2.26 -35.07
CA GLU A 29 -15.42 -1.24 -35.99
C GLU A 29 -14.80 0.16 -35.85
N GLY A 30 -13.47 0.22 -35.59
CA GLY A 30 -12.75 1.48 -35.43
C GLY A 30 -12.81 2.09 -34.01
N VAL A 31 -13.60 1.51 -33.10
CA VAL A 31 -13.73 1.97 -31.71
C VAL A 31 -12.81 1.14 -30.82
N LYS A 32 -11.97 1.81 -30.01
CA LYS A 32 -11.18 1.16 -28.96
C LYS A 32 -12.10 0.74 -27.82
N THR A 33 -12.09 -0.53 -27.51
CA THR A 33 -12.88 -1.13 -26.42
C THR A 33 -12.03 -2.08 -25.57
N ALA A 34 -12.54 -2.45 -24.41
CA ALA A 34 -11.94 -3.46 -23.54
C ALA A 34 -12.71 -4.77 -23.68
N VAL A 35 -12.00 -5.86 -23.90
CA VAL A 35 -12.59 -7.21 -24.05
C VAL A 35 -12.03 -8.11 -22.96
N ALA A 36 -12.91 -8.89 -22.32
CA ALA A 36 -12.49 -9.92 -21.38
C ALA A 36 -12.12 -11.19 -22.15
N VAL A 37 -10.88 -11.62 -22.02
CA VAL A 37 -10.33 -12.82 -22.67
C VAL A 37 -10.21 -13.94 -21.64
N PHE A 38 -10.66 -15.14 -22.01
CA PHE A 38 -10.56 -16.32 -21.18
C PHE A 38 -9.12 -16.84 -21.14
N ASP A 39 -8.59 -17.07 -19.93
CA ASP A 39 -7.26 -17.65 -19.73
C ASP A 39 -7.31 -19.14 -19.42
N SER A 40 -7.97 -19.48 -18.31
CA SER A 40 -7.98 -20.84 -17.78
C SER A 40 -9.12 -21.05 -16.76
N ARG A 41 -9.20 -22.25 -16.19
CA ARG A 41 -10.10 -22.58 -15.08
C ARG A 41 -9.33 -23.03 -13.85
N THR A 42 -9.85 -22.68 -12.68
CA THR A 42 -9.30 -23.09 -11.39
C THR A 42 -10.38 -23.62 -10.45
N ASP A 43 -9.99 -24.44 -9.49
CA ASP A 43 -10.88 -24.94 -8.44
C ASP A 43 -11.06 -23.97 -7.27
N LYS A 44 -10.26 -22.87 -7.25
CA LYS A 44 -10.41 -21.79 -6.27
C LYS A 44 -11.79 -21.17 -6.34
N LYS A 45 -12.35 -20.84 -5.18
CA LYS A 45 -13.62 -20.16 -5.01
C LYS A 45 -13.41 -18.69 -4.66
N ASP A 46 -14.49 -17.91 -4.63
CA ASP A 46 -14.44 -16.48 -4.29
C ASP A 46 -13.72 -16.22 -2.95
N ALA A 47 -14.01 -17.04 -1.94
CA ALA A 47 -13.35 -16.93 -0.62
C ALA A 47 -11.83 -17.03 -0.71
N ASP A 48 -11.28 -17.90 -1.56
CA ASP A 48 -9.84 -18.07 -1.73
C ASP A 48 -9.19 -16.81 -2.34
N PHE A 49 -9.85 -16.20 -3.34
CA PHE A 49 -9.37 -14.96 -3.96
C PHE A 49 -9.45 -13.76 -3.01
N VAL A 50 -10.50 -13.70 -2.19
CA VAL A 50 -10.66 -12.67 -1.16
C VAL A 50 -9.53 -12.79 -0.14
N GLU A 51 -9.23 -13.99 0.35
CA GLU A 51 -8.16 -14.21 1.32
C GLU A 51 -6.78 -13.91 0.74
N GLU A 52 -6.48 -14.35 -0.49
CA GLU A 52 -5.23 -14.02 -1.18
C GLU A 52 -5.04 -12.50 -1.33
N ARG A 53 -6.09 -11.77 -1.64
CA ARG A 53 -6.06 -10.30 -1.74
C ARG A 53 -5.79 -9.68 -0.37
N ARG A 54 -6.40 -10.21 0.68
CA ARG A 54 -6.23 -9.75 2.05
C ARG A 54 -4.80 -9.95 2.55
N VAL A 55 -4.23 -11.13 2.33
CA VAL A 55 -2.83 -11.46 2.67
C VAL A 55 -1.87 -10.54 1.93
N ARG A 56 -2.04 -10.35 0.61
CA ARG A 56 -1.20 -9.45 -0.18
C ARG A 56 -1.27 -8.00 0.32
N THR A 57 -2.46 -7.52 0.69
CA THR A 57 -2.63 -6.16 1.21
C THR A 57 -1.96 -6.00 2.58
N ALA A 58 -2.03 -7.02 3.44
CA ALA A 58 -1.34 -7.01 4.73
C ALA A 58 0.18 -6.96 4.54
N GLN A 59 0.73 -7.82 3.68
CA GLN A 59 2.15 -7.85 3.36
C GLN A 59 2.65 -6.49 2.83
N THR A 60 1.96 -5.92 1.84
CA THR A 60 2.33 -4.60 1.30
C THR A 60 2.34 -3.50 2.36
N LYS A 61 1.41 -3.56 3.32
CA LYS A 61 1.38 -2.61 4.44
C LYS A 61 2.60 -2.77 5.34
N GLU A 62 2.98 -4.01 5.64
CA GLU A 62 4.11 -4.35 6.50
C GLU A 62 5.43 -3.96 5.85
N ASP A 63 5.62 -4.26 4.57
CA ASP A 63 6.78 -3.86 3.79
C ASP A 63 6.93 -2.32 3.74
N THR A 64 5.81 -1.59 3.55
CA THR A 64 5.82 -0.12 3.57
C THR A 64 6.16 0.42 4.96
N ALA A 65 5.68 -0.20 6.03
CA ALA A 65 6.01 0.19 7.40
C ALA A 65 7.51 0.01 7.68
N GLN A 66 8.09 -1.10 7.24
CA GLN A 66 9.52 -1.35 7.38
C GLN A 66 10.36 -0.34 6.56
N ALA A 67 9.94 0.01 5.35
CA ALA A 67 10.60 1.04 4.54
C ALA A 67 10.59 2.41 5.26
N ILE A 68 9.48 2.81 5.88
CA ILE A 68 9.40 4.03 6.68
C ILE A 68 10.45 4.04 7.80
N LEU A 69 10.58 2.92 8.53
CA LEU A 69 11.56 2.80 9.62
C LEU A 69 13.00 2.84 9.10
N ASN A 70 13.29 2.19 7.98
CA ASN A 70 14.61 2.17 7.36
C ASN A 70 15.04 3.58 6.93
N VAL A 71 14.20 4.30 6.20
CA VAL A 71 14.48 5.68 5.75
C VAL A 71 14.71 6.61 6.95
N LEU A 72 13.94 6.46 8.02
CA LEU A 72 14.16 7.24 9.26
C LEU A 72 15.48 6.86 9.95
N ALA A 73 15.84 5.59 9.98
CA ALA A 73 17.09 5.12 10.59
C ALA A 73 18.32 5.59 9.82
N GLU A 74 18.25 5.69 8.50
CA GLU A 74 19.32 6.19 7.64
C GLU A 74 19.49 7.71 7.69
N SER A 75 18.47 8.43 8.16
CA SER A 75 18.56 9.87 8.33
C SER A 75 19.58 10.23 9.43
N LYS A 76 20.41 11.26 9.20
CA LYS A 76 21.52 11.67 10.11
C LYS A 76 21.10 11.92 11.56
N LEU A 77 19.84 12.24 11.80
CA LEU A 77 19.30 12.57 13.13
C LEU A 77 18.20 11.60 13.58
N GLY A 78 17.97 10.49 12.87
CA GLY A 78 16.82 9.62 13.12
C GLY A 78 15.48 10.33 12.95
N SER A 79 15.49 11.46 12.24
CA SER A 79 14.30 12.30 12.04
C SER A 79 14.29 12.95 10.66
N MET A 80 13.10 13.15 10.12
CA MET A 80 12.90 13.72 8.79
C MET A 80 11.59 14.52 8.71
N PRO A 81 11.50 15.58 7.88
CA PRO A 81 10.24 16.24 7.59
C PRO A 81 9.22 15.25 7.01
N SER A 82 7.97 15.30 7.48
CA SER A 82 6.95 14.32 7.08
C SER A 82 6.66 14.29 5.58
N THR A 83 6.79 15.43 4.91
CA THR A 83 6.62 15.53 3.46
C THR A 83 7.75 14.86 2.69
N GLN A 84 9.00 15.00 3.16
CA GLN A 84 10.17 14.38 2.57
C GLN A 84 10.13 12.86 2.77
N LEU A 85 9.88 12.40 4.00
CA LEU A 85 9.76 10.97 4.29
C LEU A 85 8.72 10.30 3.40
N ARG A 86 7.54 10.91 3.25
CA ARG A 86 6.50 10.39 2.37
C ARG A 86 6.98 10.29 0.92
N ALA A 87 7.61 11.35 0.40
CA ALA A 87 8.10 11.36 -0.98
C ALA A 87 9.16 10.28 -1.24
N GLU A 88 10.10 10.10 -0.31
CA GLU A 88 11.16 9.08 -0.41
C GLU A 88 10.59 7.66 -0.37
N VAL A 89 9.77 7.34 0.62
CA VAL A 89 9.16 6.01 0.76
C VAL A 89 8.24 5.68 -0.42
N MET A 90 7.41 6.62 -0.87
CA MET A 90 6.56 6.39 -2.04
C MET A 90 7.36 6.17 -3.31
N LYS A 91 8.50 6.85 -3.48
CA LYS A 91 9.41 6.67 -4.61
C LYS A 91 10.09 5.30 -4.56
N GLU A 92 10.58 4.88 -3.40
CA GLU A 92 11.28 3.61 -3.20
C GLU A 92 10.34 2.41 -3.38
N MET A 93 9.19 2.45 -2.72
CA MET A 93 8.23 1.33 -2.68
C MET A 93 7.25 1.33 -3.85
N GLY A 94 7.16 2.40 -4.63
CA GLY A 94 6.13 2.54 -5.66
C GLY A 94 4.70 2.45 -5.12
N CYS A 95 4.49 2.70 -3.82
CA CYS A 95 3.20 2.55 -3.17
C CYS A 95 2.32 3.78 -3.32
N SER A 96 0.99 3.59 -3.20
CA SER A 96 0.03 4.69 -3.18
C SER A 96 0.09 5.47 -1.85
N GLU A 97 -0.35 6.73 -1.89
CA GLU A 97 -0.48 7.55 -0.67
C GLU A 97 -1.39 6.88 0.39
N GLY A 98 -2.46 6.20 -0.04
CA GLY A 98 -3.34 5.46 0.86
C GLY A 98 -2.62 4.31 1.59
N THR A 99 -1.73 3.60 0.91
CA THR A 99 -0.92 2.52 1.50
C THR A 99 0.08 3.10 2.50
N TYR A 100 0.80 4.16 2.11
CA TYR A 100 1.70 4.89 3.01
C TYR A 100 0.98 5.37 4.28
N ASN A 101 -0.17 6.04 4.15
CA ASN A 101 -0.91 6.58 5.29
C ASN A 101 -1.38 5.49 6.25
N ARG A 102 -1.78 4.31 5.76
CA ARG A 102 -2.16 3.15 6.60
C ARG A 102 -0.96 2.59 7.36
N ALA A 103 0.18 2.42 6.69
CA ALA A 103 1.42 1.95 7.31
C ALA A 103 1.92 2.96 8.36
N TYR A 104 1.99 4.23 8.02
CA TYR A 104 2.36 5.31 8.91
C TYR A 104 1.46 5.39 10.17
N SER A 105 0.13 5.35 9.99
CA SER A 105 -0.82 5.37 11.12
C SER A 105 -0.65 4.16 12.04
N SER A 106 -0.27 3.01 11.50
CA SER A 106 0.05 1.82 12.29
C SER A 106 1.29 2.04 13.16
N LEU A 107 2.38 2.59 12.59
CA LEU A 107 3.63 2.88 13.31
C LEU A 107 3.47 3.95 14.39
N VAL A 108 2.63 4.96 14.15
CA VAL A 108 2.30 5.96 15.17
C VAL A 108 1.49 5.35 16.31
N LYS A 109 0.54 4.46 16.01
CA LYS A 109 -0.27 3.75 17.02
C LYS A 109 0.56 2.77 17.85
N SER A 110 1.55 2.09 17.24
CA SER A 110 2.47 1.22 17.98
C SER A 110 3.53 1.99 18.79
N GLY A 111 3.63 3.31 18.57
CA GLY A 111 4.63 4.14 19.23
C GLY A 111 6.04 4.02 18.63
N GLU A 112 6.21 3.34 17.51
CA GLU A 112 7.51 3.20 16.83
C GLU A 112 7.94 4.48 16.12
N VAL A 113 7.00 5.31 15.73
CA VAL A 113 7.22 6.62 15.12
C VAL A 113 6.50 7.70 15.90
N THR A 114 7.21 8.76 16.27
CA THR A 114 6.67 9.92 16.97
C THR A 114 6.64 11.13 16.05
N LYS A 115 5.57 11.89 16.07
CA LYS A 115 5.42 13.15 15.33
C LYS A 115 5.61 14.34 16.27
N LYS A 116 6.55 15.24 15.93
CA LYS A 116 6.71 16.54 16.60
C LYS A 116 6.52 17.67 15.58
N ASN A 117 5.78 18.70 15.97
CA ASN A 117 5.65 19.91 15.17
C ASN A 117 6.70 20.91 15.65
N ILE A 118 7.63 21.27 14.78
CA ILE A 118 8.70 22.22 15.05
C ILE A 118 8.42 23.49 14.26
N ARG A 119 8.49 24.65 14.94
CA ARG A 119 8.38 25.95 14.29
C ARG A 119 9.74 26.34 13.75
N GLN A 120 9.95 26.18 12.46
CA GLN A 120 11.19 26.65 11.82
C GLN A 120 11.01 28.13 11.42
N ARG A 121 11.95 28.97 11.83
CA ARG A 121 11.96 30.41 11.50
C ARG A 121 12.64 30.62 10.15
N ASP A 122 11.99 30.30 9.08
CA ASP A 122 12.43 30.67 7.74
C ASP A 122 11.72 31.95 7.32
N GLY A 123 11.98 33.10 7.95
CA GLY A 123 11.40 34.39 7.56
C GLY A 123 9.86 34.44 7.40
N ARG A 124 9.23 33.31 7.11
CA ARG A 124 7.79 33.04 7.12
C ARG A 124 7.54 31.97 8.17
N SER A 125 6.74 32.28 9.18
CA SER A 125 6.41 31.39 10.29
C SER A 125 5.62 30.18 9.80
N GLN A 126 6.29 29.12 9.32
CA GLN A 126 5.67 27.86 8.90
C GLN A 126 5.96 26.76 9.91
N TRP A 127 4.94 25.95 10.18
CA TRP A 127 5.06 24.76 11.02
C TRP A 127 5.50 23.58 10.16
N HIS A 128 6.61 22.95 10.52
CA HIS A 128 7.04 21.70 9.90
C HIS A 128 6.81 20.53 10.85
N SER A 129 6.18 19.48 10.35
CA SER A 129 6.03 18.24 11.09
C SER A 129 7.23 17.34 10.84
N PHE A 130 7.98 17.03 11.88
CA PHE A 130 9.08 16.06 11.83
C PHE A 130 8.62 14.73 12.40
N LEU A 131 9.14 13.65 11.86
CA LEU A 131 8.92 12.29 12.30
C LEU A 131 10.21 11.72 12.86
N TYR A 132 10.12 11.05 13.98
CA TYR A 132 11.24 10.47 14.72
C TYR A 132 11.00 8.98 14.90
N CYS A 133 12.04 8.14 14.70
CA CYS A 133 12.01 6.75 15.11
C CYS A 133 12.20 6.68 16.64
N SER A 134 11.25 6.05 17.34
CA SER A 134 11.30 5.94 18.81
C SER A 134 12.47 5.11 19.32
N ARG A 135 13.01 4.20 18.49
CA ARG A 135 14.17 3.37 18.85
C ARG A 135 15.49 4.13 18.92
N THR A 136 15.55 5.37 18.41
CA THR A 136 16.75 6.23 18.43
C THR A 136 16.69 7.34 19.48
N ASN A 137 15.63 7.40 20.29
CA ASN A 137 15.38 8.50 21.24
C ASN A 137 16.29 8.52 22.48
N ASP A 138 17.21 7.57 22.68
CA ASP A 138 18.19 7.61 23.79
C ASP A 138 19.33 8.63 23.56
N LYS A 139 19.31 9.41 22.47
CA LYS A 139 20.35 10.39 22.12
C LYS A 139 19.82 11.75 21.65
N VAL A 140 18.68 12.22 22.15
CA VAL A 140 18.27 13.61 21.88
C VAL A 140 18.89 14.49 22.98
N PRO A 141 19.87 15.37 22.68
CA PRO A 141 20.33 16.37 23.65
C PRO A 141 19.20 17.35 23.94
N ASN A 142 19.05 17.70 25.21
CA ASN A 142 18.19 18.76 25.72
C ASN A 142 18.50 20.11 25.07
#